data_6a08d78a13d4972c9df4b932709c4b3a
#
_entry.id   6a08d78a13d4972c9df4b932709c4b3a
#
_cell.length_a   1.000
_cell.length_b   1.000
_cell.length_c   1.000
_cell.angle_alpha   90.00
_cell.angle_beta   90.00
_cell.angle_gamma   90.00
#
_symmetry.space_group_name_H-M   'P 1'
#
loop_
_entity.id
_entity.type
_entity.pdbx_description
1 polymer ?
#
loop_
_entity_poly.entity_id
_entity_poly.type
_entity_poly.pdbx_seq_one_letter_code
_entity_poly.pdbx_strand_id
1 'polypeptide(L)'
;MTATNPLSHLSRYKIILASASPRRKELLSMLGIDFEVIPAPVDNEDYPPETPVEDIPEFLARKKAAACDFGDDYLIITADTVVIAGNKVLGKPKNSGEALEMLSTLSGADHKVITGVAVKTAGRMLSFSAVTEVSFAPLTENEKEWYVQTYKPFDKAGAYGIQEWIGCIGVTGISGSYYNVMGLPLHRLYTVLSRLK
;
A
#
# COMPACT_ATOMS: atom_id res chain seq x y z
N MET A 1 0.12 30.31 21.52
CA MET A 1 -0.89 29.31 21.14
C MET A 1 -0.16 28.11 20.57
N THR A 2 -0.29 26.93 21.15
CA THR A 2 0.27 25.67 20.56
C THR A 2 -0.60 25.25 19.39
N ALA A 3 -0.01 25.04 18.24
CA ALA A 3 -0.72 24.56 17.05
C ALA A 3 -1.29 23.16 17.33
N THR A 4 -2.57 22.98 17.05
CA THR A 4 -3.26 21.69 17.20
C THR A 4 -3.17 20.94 15.88
N ASN A 5 -3.01 19.59 15.92
CA ASN A 5 -3.00 18.77 14.72
C ASN A 5 -4.33 18.98 13.93
N PRO A 6 -4.28 19.25 12.62
CA PRO A 6 -5.49 19.43 11.79
C PRO A 6 -6.46 18.25 11.82
N LEU A 7 -6.00 17.05 12.20
CA LEU A 7 -6.81 15.84 12.35
C LEU A 7 -7.28 15.60 13.80
N SER A 8 -7.13 16.56 14.72
CA SER A 8 -7.50 16.42 16.13
C SER A 8 -8.97 16.07 16.37
N HIS A 9 -9.88 16.42 15.43
CA HIS A 9 -11.28 16.02 15.47
C HIS A 9 -11.49 14.49 15.42
N LEU A 10 -10.48 13.73 14.99
CA LEU A 10 -10.52 12.28 14.98
C LEU A 10 -10.28 11.64 16.35
N SER A 11 -9.89 12.41 17.36
CA SER A 11 -9.68 11.91 18.73
C SER A 11 -10.93 11.30 19.39
N ARG A 12 -12.10 11.53 18.82
CA ARG A 12 -13.35 10.85 19.19
C ARG A 12 -13.41 9.37 18.78
N TYR A 13 -12.54 8.93 17.86
CA TYR A 13 -12.45 7.56 17.42
C TYR A 13 -11.24 6.87 18.01
N LYS A 14 -11.36 5.58 18.29
CA LYS A 14 -10.24 4.67 18.41
C LYS A 14 -9.81 4.27 17.01
N ILE A 15 -8.67 4.75 16.57
CA ILE A 15 -8.21 4.53 15.19
C ILE A 15 -7.43 3.23 15.12
N ILE A 16 -7.81 2.35 14.17
CA ILE A 16 -7.14 1.08 13.91
C ILE A 16 -6.59 1.09 12.48
N LEU A 17 -5.29 0.81 12.37
CA LEU A 17 -4.68 0.38 11.11
C LEU A 17 -4.80 -1.14 11.03
N ALA A 18 -5.74 -1.63 10.22
CA ALA A 18 -5.94 -3.07 10.05
C ALA A 18 -4.99 -3.62 8.96
N SER A 19 -3.70 -3.70 9.31
CA SER A 19 -2.62 -4.11 8.41
C SER A 19 -1.44 -4.69 9.17
N ALA A 20 -0.85 -5.77 8.66
CA ALA A 20 0.41 -6.32 9.17
C ALA A 20 1.66 -5.63 8.58
N SER A 21 1.50 -4.67 7.65
CA SER A 21 2.62 -4.00 6.97
C SER A 21 3.33 -2.98 7.87
N PRO A 22 4.62 -3.17 8.18
CA PRO A 22 5.39 -2.19 8.95
C PRO A 22 5.49 -0.83 8.24
N ARG A 23 5.57 -0.83 6.91
CA ARG A 23 5.61 0.38 6.10
C ARG A 23 4.35 1.23 6.23
N ARG A 24 3.18 0.60 6.23
CA ARG A 24 1.90 1.31 6.42
C ARG A 24 1.79 1.91 7.82
N LYS A 25 2.31 1.22 8.84
CA LYS A 25 2.41 1.76 10.21
C LYS A 25 3.28 3.00 10.24
N GLU A 26 4.48 2.93 9.67
CA GLU A 26 5.41 4.05 9.56
C GLU A 26 4.75 5.24 8.84
N LEU A 27 4.14 5.00 7.68
CA LEU A 27 3.47 6.03 6.89
C LEU A 27 2.32 6.69 7.66
N LEU A 28 1.44 5.91 8.29
CA LEU A 28 0.33 6.47 9.03
C LEU A 28 0.77 7.32 10.22
N SER A 29 1.88 6.95 10.88
CA SER A 29 2.45 7.72 11.99
C SER A 29 2.89 9.14 11.59
N MET A 30 3.23 9.36 10.30
CA MET A 30 3.59 10.68 9.78
C MET A 30 2.43 11.68 9.82
N LEU A 31 1.19 11.22 9.93
CA LEU A 31 0.02 12.10 10.07
C LEU A 31 -0.16 12.65 11.50
N GLY A 32 0.64 12.18 12.46
CA GLY A 32 0.61 12.65 13.85
C GLY A 32 -0.71 12.36 14.55
N ILE A 33 -1.34 11.24 14.24
CA ILE A 33 -2.54 10.73 14.91
C ILE A 33 -2.19 9.47 15.71
N ASP A 34 -2.86 9.27 16.83
CA ASP A 34 -2.73 8.05 17.62
C ASP A 34 -3.56 6.94 16.99
N PHE A 35 -3.00 5.74 16.86
CA PHE A 35 -3.68 4.56 16.31
C PHE A 35 -3.11 3.26 16.86
N GLU A 36 -3.91 2.22 16.82
CA GLU A 36 -3.49 0.84 17.10
C GLU A 36 -3.30 0.06 15.79
N VAL A 37 -2.43 -0.94 15.81
CA VAL A 37 -2.21 -1.85 14.68
C VAL A 37 -2.78 -3.21 15.02
N ILE A 38 -3.86 -3.60 14.33
CA ILE A 38 -4.51 -4.91 14.48
C ILE A 38 -4.70 -5.48 13.08
N PRO A 39 -4.02 -6.59 12.71
CA PRO A 39 -4.20 -7.18 11.38
C PRO A 39 -5.66 -7.50 11.08
N ALA A 40 -6.09 -7.24 9.84
CA ALA A 40 -7.44 -7.60 9.42
C ALA A 40 -7.63 -9.13 9.48
N PRO A 41 -8.77 -9.64 9.96
CA PRO A 41 -9.06 -11.07 10.04
C PRO A 41 -9.48 -11.63 8.67
N VAL A 42 -8.58 -11.55 7.70
CA VAL A 42 -8.80 -12.01 6.32
C VAL A 42 -7.64 -12.94 5.94
N ASP A 43 -7.96 -14.20 5.73
CA ASP A 43 -6.97 -15.25 5.48
C ASP A 43 -6.55 -15.32 4.00
N ASN A 44 -7.36 -14.75 3.08
CA ASN A 44 -7.08 -14.79 1.65
C ASN A 44 -7.31 -13.43 0.96
N GLU A 45 -6.50 -13.17 -0.07
CA GLU A 45 -6.60 -11.99 -0.93
C GLU A 45 -7.34 -12.33 -2.24
N ASP A 46 -8.36 -13.23 -2.19
CA ASP A 46 -9.16 -13.60 -3.35
C ASP A 46 -10.12 -12.48 -3.75
N TYR A 47 -10.28 -12.32 -5.04
CA TYR A 47 -11.20 -11.38 -5.69
C TYR A 47 -11.90 -12.07 -6.87
N PRO A 48 -13.10 -11.60 -7.31
CA PRO A 48 -13.78 -12.15 -8.47
C PRO A 48 -12.91 -12.09 -9.73
N PRO A 49 -12.84 -13.15 -10.54
CA PRO A 49 -11.96 -13.21 -11.72
C PRO A 49 -12.21 -12.09 -12.75
N GLU A 50 -13.45 -11.58 -12.79
CA GLU A 50 -13.88 -10.48 -13.66
C GLU A 50 -13.47 -9.08 -13.16
N THR A 51 -12.89 -8.98 -11.95
CA THR A 51 -12.49 -7.70 -11.39
C THR A 51 -11.40 -7.06 -12.25
N PRO A 52 -11.62 -5.83 -12.77
CA PRO A 52 -10.56 -5.11 -13.47
C PRO A 52 -9.31 -4.99 -12.61
N VAL A 53 -8.13 -5.23 -13.21
CA VAL A 53 -6.87 -5.24 -12.45
C VAL A 53 -6.61 -3.97 -11.64
N GLU A 54 -7.09 -2.84 -12.13
CA GLU A 54 -6.94 -1.54 -11.48
C GLU A 54 -7.86 -1.39 -10.25
N ASP A 55 -8.94 -2.17 -10.17
CA ASP A 55 -9.92 -2.14 -9.07
C ASP A 55 -9.59 -3.15 -7.95
N ILE A 56 -8.70 -4.12 -8.22
CA ILE A 56 -8.33 -5.18 -7.26
C ILE A 56 -7.89 -4.60 -5.91
N PRO A 57 -6.98 -3.61 -5.81
CA PRO A 57 -6.51 -3.11 -4.52
C PRO A 57 -7.61 -2.47 -3.70
N GLU A 58 -8.52 -1.72 -4.33
CA GLU A 58 -9.64 -1.11 -3.62
C GLU A 58 -10.65 -2.16 -3.15
N PHE A 59 -10.94 -3.15 -4.01
CA PHE A 59 -11.79 -4.29 -3.63
C PHE A 59 -11.22 -5.01 -2.40
N LEU A 60 -9.93 -5.35 -2.40
CA LEU A 60 -9.27 -6.04 -1.28
C LEU A 60 -9.23 -5.18 -0.02
N ALA A 61 -8.98 -3.86 -0.15
CA ALA A 61 -9.04 -2.95 0.97
C ALA A 61 -10.44 -2.92 1.61
N ARG A 62 -11.49 -2.84 0.80
CA ARG A 62 -12.89 -2.89 1.25
C ARG A 62 -13.22 -4.23 1.92
N LYS A 63 -12.80 -5.36 1.33
CA LYS A 63 -12.98 -6.70 1.89
C LYS A 63 -12.35 -6.80 3.28
N LYS A 64 -11.10 -6.30 3.43
CA LYS A 64 -10.41 -6.25 4.73
C LYS A 64 -11.15 -5.37 5.74
N ALA A 65 -11.63 -4.20 5.35
CA ALA A 65 -12.38 -3.31 6.22
C ALA A 65 -13.75 -3.89 6.63
N ALA A 66 -14.43 -4.58 5.72
CA ALA A 66 -15.72 -5.21 6.00
C ALA A 66 -15.61 -6.34 7.04
N ALA A 67 -14.51 -7.09 7.00
CA ALA A 67 -14.24 -8.19 7.95
C ALA A 67 -13.88 -7.71 9.37
N CYS A 68 -13.50 -6.43 9.54
CA CYS A 68 -13.21 -5.87 10.86
C CYS A 68 -14.50 -5.43 11.56
N ASP A 69 -14.70 -5.88 12.78
CA ASP A 69 -15.79 -5.48 13.67
C ASP A 69 -15.23 -5.16 15.06
N PHE A 70 -15.10 -3.87 15.38
CA PHE A 70 -14.53 -3.37 16.64
C PHE A 70 -15.52 -2.51 17.44
N GLY A 71 -16.75 -2.28 16.92
CA GLY A 71 -17.76 -1.41 17.53
C GLY A 71 -17.86 -0.04 16.91
N ASP A 72 -18.74 0.81 17.46
CA ASP A 72 -19.19 2.06 16.83
C ASP A 72 -18.23 3.24 17.00
N ASP A 73 -17.38 3.22 18.01
CA ASP A 73 -16.40 4.26 18.33
C ASP A 73 -15.06 4.11 17.61
N TYR A 74 -14.98 3.15 16.65
CA TYR A 74 -13.76 2.87 15.90
C TYR A 74 -13.76 3.50 14.50
N LEU A 75 -12.56 3.93 14.09
CA LEU A 75 -12.22 4.28 12.72
C LEU A 75 -11.17 3.29 12.22
N ILE A 76 -11.53 2.50 11.23
CA ILE A 76 -10.70 1.42 10.72
C ILE A 76 -10.12 1.85 9.37
N ILE A 77 -8.80 1.74 9.22
CA ILE A 77 -8.06 2.02 7.98
C ILE A 77 -7.46 0.71 7.49
N THR A 78 -7.79 0.35 6.26
CA THR A 78 -7.19 -0.78 5.54
C THR A 78 -6.59 -0.33 4.23
N ALA A 79 -5.62 -1.06 3.72
CA ALA A 79 -5.08 -0.83 2.39
C ALA A 79 -4.62 -2.13 1.75
N ASP A 80 -4.59 -2.12 0.41
CA ASP A 80 -3.97 -3.16 -0.40
C ASP A 80 -3.19 -2.53 -1.55
N THR A 81 -2.12 -3.19 -2.01
CA THR A 81 -1.24 -2.64 -3.04
C THR A 81 -0.87 -3.71 -4.05
N VAL A 82 -1.02 -3.38 -5.32
CA VAL A 82 -0.57 -4.21 -6.44
C VAL A 82 0.39 -3.43 -7.33
N VAL A 83 1.29 -4.16 -7.99
CA VAL A 83 2.15 -3.66 -9.07
C VAL A 83 1.65 -4.25 -10.38
N ILE A 84 1.49 -3.42 -11.41
CA ILE A 84 1.01 -3.83 -12.73
C ILE A 84 2.09 -3.50 -13.76
N ALA A 85 2.63 -4.53 -14.41
CA ALA A 85 3.58 -4.40 -15.50
C ALA A 85 2.93 -4.91 -16.80
N GLY A 86 2.65 -4.01 -17.74
CA GLY A 86 1.81 -4.31 -18.90
C GLY A 86 0.42 -4.79 -18.44
N ASN A 87 0.08 -6.06 -18.74
CA ASN A 87 -1.19 -6.67 -18.33
C ASN A 87 -1.03 -7.66 -17.16
N LYS A 88 0.14 -7.72 -16.52
CA LYS A 88 0.40 -8.65 -15.42
C LYS A 88 0.31 -7.94 -14.07
N VAL A 89 -0.45 -8.54 -13.16
CA VAL A 89 -0.43 -8.19 -11.74
C VAL A 89 0.74 -8.92 -11.08
N LEU A 90 1.65 -8.16 -10.48
CA LEU A 90 2.77 -8.66 -9.71
C LEU A 90 2.44 -8.52 -8.23
N GLY A 91 2.03 -9.64 -7.62
CA GLY A 91 1.81 -9.74 -6.19
C GLY A 91 3.11 -9.87 -5.41
N LYS A 92 3.03 -10.46 -4.21
CA LYS A 92 4.21 -10.79 -3.39
C LYS A 92 4.86 -12.05 -3.93
N PRO A 93 6.19 -12.07 -4.16
CA PRO A 93 6.89 -13.27 -4.59
C PRO A 93 6.94 -14.32 -3.47
N LYS A 94 6.78 -15.60 -3.82
CA LYS A 94 6.81 -16.71 -2.86
C LYS A 94 8.23 -17.18 -2.54
N ASN A 95 9.17 -16.89 -3.43
CA ASN A 95 10.57 -17.32 -3.32
C ASN A 95 11.50 -16.40 -4.12
N SER A 96 12.82 -16.64 -4.04
CA SER A 96 13.83 -15.83 -4.72
C SER A 96 13.71 -15.89 -6.25
N GLY A 97 13.30 -17.03 -6.82
CA GLY A 97 13.10 -17.17 -8.26
C GLY A 97 11.99 -16.26 -8.77
N GLU A 98 10.82 -16.30 -8.14
CA GLU A 98 9.71 -15.38 -8.47
C GLU A 98 10.09 -13.89 -8.28
N ALA A 99 10.88 -13.59 -7.23
CA ALA A 99 11.36 -12.23 -7.02
C ALA A 99 12.27 -11.75 -8.15
N LEU A 100 13.20 -12.58 -8.61
CA LEU A 100 14.08 -12.27 -9.74
C LEU A 100 13.31 -12.12 -11.06
N GLU A 101 12.31 -12.96 -11.32
CA GLU A 101 11.42 -12.84 -12.47
C GLU A 101 10.63 -11.53 -12.47
N MET A 102 10.09 -11.14 -11.31
CA MET A 102 9.39 -9.87 -11.15
C MET A 102 10.32 -8.69 -11.42
N LEU A 103 11.51 -8.66 -10.81
CA LEU A 103 12.49 -7.61 -11.04
C LEU A 103 12.97 -7.57 -12.50
N SER A 104 13.10 -8.71 -13.16
CA SER A 104 13.43 -8.78 -14.58
C SER A 104 12.31 -8.22 -15.47
N THR A 105 11.05 -8.41 -15.07
CA THR A 105 9.89 -7.82 -15.75
C THR A 105 9.86 -6.30 -15.60
N LEU A 106 10.30 -5.76 -14.46
CA LEU A 106 10.30 -4.33 -14.17
C LEU A 106 11.54 -3.61 -14.73
N SER A 107 12.65 -4.32 -14.93
CA SER A 107 13.92 -3.77 -15.39
C SER A 107 13.79 -3.07 -16.74
N GLY A 108 14.18 -1.80 -16.81
CA GLY A 108 14.15 -0.98 -18.03
C GLY A 108 12.74 -0.65 -18.54
N ALA A 109 11.70 -0.76 -17.69
CA ALA A 109 10.32 -0.58 -18.09
C ALA A 109 9.54 0.33 -17.12
N ASP A 110 8.42 0.84 -17.62
CA ASP A 110 7.43 1.54 -16.81
C ASP A 110 6.41 0.56 -16.26
N HIS A 111 5.97 0.82 -15.03
CA HIS A 111 4.91 0.04 -14.40
C HIS A 111 4.03 0.92 -13.51
N LYS A 112 2.83 0.44 -13.21
CA LYS A 112 1.89 1.11 -12.31
C LYS A 112 1.93 0.47 -10.93
N VAL A 113 1.90 1.29 -9.90
CA VAL A 113 1.63 0.87 -8.52
C VAL A 113 0.29 1.45 -8.10
N ILE A 114 -0.64 0.58 -7.74
CA ILE A 114 -1.98 0.99 -7.32
C ILE A 114 -2.20 0.55 -5.88
N THR A 115 -2.52 1.52 -5.02
CA THR A 115 -2.94 1.24 -3.65
C THR A 115 -4.39 1.64 -3.45
N GLY A 116 -5.22 0.66 -3.12
CA GLY A 116 -6.56 0.85 -2.62
C GLY A 116 -6.57 1.06 -1.12
N VAL A 117 -7.42 1.97 -0.65
CA VAL A 117 -7.60 2.27 0.77
C VAL A 117 -9.08 2.25 1.09
N ALA A 118 -9.45 1.69 2.24
CA ALA A 118 -10.80 1.86 2.80
C ALA A 118 -10.69 2.43 4.22
N VAL A 119 -11.63 3.35 4.51
CA VAL A 119 -11.81 3.98 5.82
C VAL A 119 -13.24 3.66 6.27
N LYS A 120 -13.40 2.89 7.34
CA LYS A 120 -14.68 2.43 7.87
C LYS A 120 -14.94 3.04 9.24
N THR A 121 -16.16 3.52 9.44
CA THR A 121 -16.77 3.87 10.74
C THR A 121 -18.09 3.11 10.90
N ALA A 122 -18.75 3.20 12.04
CA ALA A 122 -20.01 2.46 12.33
C ALA A 122 -21.08 2.56 11.23
N GLY A 123 -21.28 3.74 10.65
CA GLY A 123 -22.34 3.96 9.66
C GLY A 123 -21.84 4.14 8.23
N ARG A 124 -20.53 4.09 7.96
CA ARG A 124 -19.98 4.52 6.67
C ARG A 124 -18.67 3.82 6.32
N MET A 125 -18.57 3.42 5.05
CA MET A 125 -17.29 3.01 4.46
C MET A 125 -17.00 3.91 3.25
N LEU A 126 -15.84 4.56 3.28
CA LEU A 126 -15.27 5.30 2.16
C LEU A 126 -14.11 4.51 1.62
N SER A 127 -13.95 4.45 0.31
CA SER A 127 -12.81 3.83 -0.32
C SER A 127 -12.32 4.62 -1.53
N PHE A 128 -11.08 4.42 -1.91
CA PHE A 128 -10.47 5.04 -3.07
C PHE A 128 -9.21 4.28 -3.48
N SER A 129 -8.81 4.40 -4.74
CA SER A 129 -7.52 3.95 -5.25
C SER A 129 -6.63 5.14 -5.61
N ALA A 130 -5.32 4.99 -5.46
CA ALA A 130 -4.31 5.91 -5.95
C ALA A 130 -3.37 5.16 -6.89
N VAL A 131 -3.08 5.78 -8.04
CA VAL A 131 -2.18 5.24 -9.06
C VAL A 131 -0.90 6.06 -9.09
N THR A 132 0.23 5.38 -9.24
CA THR A 132 1.53 6.00 -9.46
C THR A 132 2.27 5.21 -10.53
N GLU A 133 2.77 5.89 -11.55
CA GLU A 133 3.65 5.32 -12.55
C GLU A 133 5.10 5.44 -12.08
N VAL A 134 5.85 4.35 -12.23
CA VAL A 134 7.26 4.25 -11.83
C VAL A 134 8.05 3.74 -13.03
N SER A 135 9.14 4.44 -13.35
CA SER A 135 10.07 4.06 -14.41
C SER A 135 11.34 3.47 -13.82
N PHE A 136 11.76 2.31 -14.31
CA PHE A 136 13.00 1.66 -13.91
C PHE A 136 14.08 1.77 -14.99
N ALA A 137 15.31 2.03 -14.55
CA ALA A 137 16.50 1.78 -15.38
C ALA A 137 16.67 0.28 -15.66
N PRO A 138 17.40 -0.12 -16.71
CA PRO A 138 17.85 -1.49 -16.87
C PRO A 138 18.69 -1.93 -15.65
N LEU A 139 18.33 -3.06 -15.05
CA LEU A 139 19.03 -3.68 -13.93
C LEU A 139 19.84 -4.86 -14.43
N THR A 140 21.08 -5.00 -13.99
CA THR A 140 21.91 -6.17 -14.24
C THR A 140 21.46 -7.37 -13.41
N GLU A 141 21.80 -8.60 -13.84
CA GLU A 141 21.51 -9.81 -13.07
C GLU A 141 22.10 -9.75 -11.65
N ASN A 142 23.37 -9.29 -11.54
CA ASN A 142 24.05 -9.16 -10.26
C ASN A 142 23.34 -8.18 -9.30
N GLU A 143 22.80 -7.06 -9.79
CA GLU A 143 22.04 -6.10 -8.97
C GLU A 143 20.75 -6.71 -8.45
N LYS A 144 20.02 -7.44 -9.31
CA LYS A 144 18.79 -8.13 -8.92
C LYS A 144 19.06 -9.23 -7.88
N GLU A 145 20.05 -10.08 -8.13
CA GLU A 145 20.42 -11.17 -7.22
C GLU A 145 20.87 -10.64 -5.87
N TRP A 146 21.77 -9.64 -5.86
CA TRP A 146 22.26 -9.02 -4.65
C TRP A 146 21.12 -8.41 -3.82
N TYR A 147 20.21 -7.69 -4.49
CA TYR A 147 19.06 -7.11 -3.81
C TYR A 147 18.16 -8.17 -3.18
N VAL A 148 17.78 -9.22 -3.94
CA VAL A 148 16.91 -10.30 -3.43
C VAL A 148 17.55 -11.02 -2.25
N GLN A 149 18.85 -11.31 -2.32
CA GLN A 149 19.58 -11.98 -1.23
C GLN A 149 19.67 -11.12 0.03
N THR A 150 19.92 -9.81 -0.14
CA THR A 150 20.16 -8.87 0.96
C THR A 150 18.88 -8.39 1.62
N TYR A 151 17.88 -8.01 0.82
CA TYR A 151 16.65 -7.35 1.30
C TYR A 151 15.46 -8.30 1.45
N LYS A 152 15.52 -9.50 0.85
CA LYS A 152 14.47 -10.53 0.95
C LYS A 152 13.05 -9.96 0.74
N PRO A 153 12.75 -9.39 -0.45
CA PRO A 153 11.56 -8.57 -0.69
C PRO A 153 10.26 -9.39 -0.82
N PHE A 154 10.11 -10.48 -0.05
CA PHE A 154 8.98 -11.42 -0.14
C PHE A 154 7.67 -10.85 0.43
N ASP A 155 7.72 -9.75 1.15
CA ASP A 155 6.57 -9.03 1.69
C ASP A 155 6.06 -7.90 0.79
N LYS A 156 6.64 -7.73 -0.42
CA LYS A 156 6.41 -6.59 -1.29
C LYS A 156 5.84 -6.99 -2.63
N ALA A 157 4.75 -6.34 -3.07
CA ALA A 157 4.24 -6.47 -4.43
C ALA A 157 5.30 -6.03 -5.45
N GLY A 158 5.48 -6.81 -6.53
CA GLY A 158 6.52 -6.56 -7.53
C GLY A 158 7.95 -6.82 -7.05
N ALA A 159 8.12 -7.43 -5.87
CA ALA A 159 9.42 -7.79 -5.30
C ALA A 159 10.38 -6.61 -5.09
N TYR A 160 9.90 -5.38 -4.85
CA TYR A 160 10.78 -4.25 -4.54
C TYR A 160 10.19 -3.27 -3.53
N GLY A 161 11.08 -2.55 -2.83
CA GLY A 161 10.73 -1.41 -2.00
C GLY A 161 11.38 -0.14 -2.53
N ILE A 162 10.57 0.85 -2.91
CA ILE A 162 11.08 2.10 -3.48
C ILE A 162 11.99 2.87 -2.51
N GLN A 163 11.82 2.68 -1.21
CA GLN A 163 12.63 3.27 -0.15
C GLN A 163 13.93 2.51 0.15
N GLU A 164 14.13 1.36 -0.52
CA GLU A 164 15.31 0.50 -0.35
C GLU A 164 16.36 0.78 -1.43
N TRP A 165 17.50 0.12 -1.34
CA TRP A 165 18.61 0.30 -2.26
C TRP A 165 18.21 0.22 -3.74
N ILE A 166 17.34 -0.75 -4.09
CA ILE A 166 16.86 -0.92 -5.48
C ILE A 166 16.11 0.33 -5.98
N GLY A 167 15.39 1.03 -5.11
CA GLY A 167 14.73 2.29 -5.45
C GLY A 167 15.76 3.39 -5.73
N CYS A 168 16.88 3.41 -4.99
CA CYS A 168 17.93 4.41 -5.20
C CYS A 168 18.64 4.25 -6.55
N ILE A 169 18.90 3.00 -6.98
CA ILE A 169 19.70 2.75 -8.19
C ILE A 169 18.83 2.50 -9.43
N GLY A 170 17.60 1.99 -9.24
CA GLY A 170 16.73 1.53 -10.32
C GLY A 170 15.67 2.54 -10.73
N VAL A 171 15.12 3.33 -9.81
CA VAL A 171 14.03 4.26 -10.16
C VAL A 171 14.56 5.51 -10.83
N THR A 172 14.14 5.75 -12.09
CA THR A 172 14.50 6.92 -12.88
C THR A 172 13.41 7.98 -12.94
N GLY A 173 12.15 7.58 -12.64
CA GLY A 173 11.02 8.50 -12.68
C GLY A 173 9.84 8.02 -11.83
N ILE A 174 9.08 8.97 -11.30
CA ILE A 174 7.83 8.74 -10.58
C ILE A 174 6.82 9.79 -11.05
N SER A 175 5.66 9.32 -11.54
CA SER A 175 4.52 10.18 -11.84
C SER A 175 3.37 9.81 -10.91
N GLY A 176 3.17 10.61 -9.85
CA GLY A 176 2.21 10.34 -8.77
C GLY A 176 2.80 10.51 -7.38
N SER A 177 2.43 9.64 -6.45
CA SER A 177 2.84 9.73 -5.04
C SER A 177 3.86 8.66 -4.66
N TYR A 178 5.02 9.08 -4.17
CA TYR A 178 6.02 8.21 -3.56
C TYR A 178 5.42 7.34 -2.43
N TYR A 179 4.61 7.96 -1.57
CA TYR A 179 3.96 7.26 -0.45
C TYR A 179 2.93 6.22 -0.91
N ASN A 180 2.32 6.45 -2.09
CA ASN A 180 1.47 5.44 -2.72
C ASN A 180 2.29 4.18 -3.08
N VAL A 181 3.47 4.35 -3.65
CA VAL A 181 4.38 3.24 -4.00
C VAL A 181 4.83 2.48 -2.75
N MET A 182 5.07 3.18 -1.63
CA MET A 182 5.36 2.55 -0.34
C MET A 182 4.18 1.76 0.25
N GLY A 183 2.94 2.00 -0.21
CA GLY A 183 1.75 1.24 0.12
C GLY A 183 0.67 1.95 0.94
N LEU A 184 0.75 3.29 1.10
CA LEU A 184 -0.32 4.10 1.70
C LEU A 184 -0.29 5.54 1.13
N PRO A 185 -1.24 5.95 0.28
CA PRO A 185 -1.29 7.26 -0.36
C PRO A 185 -1.71 8.36 0.64
N LEU A 186 -0.75 8.84 1.44
CA LEU A 186 -0.98 9.71 2.61
C LEU A 186 -1.74 10.98 2.29
N HIS A 187 -1.41 11.67 1.19
CA HIS A 187 -2.11 12.91 0.82
C HIS A 187 -3.61 12.68 0.61
N ARG A 188 -3.96 11.61 -0.11
CA ARG A 188 -5.37 11.29 -0.37
C ARG A 188 -6.07 10.77 0.87
N LEU A 189 -5.39 9.96 1.69
CA LEU A 189 -5.90 9.52 2.99
C LEU A 189 -6.15 10.72 3.91
N TYR A 190 -5.19 11.65 4.03
CA TYR A 190 -5.36 12.90 4.80
C TYR A 190 -6.60 13.68 4.34
N THR A 191 -6.80 13.82 3.03
CA THR A 191 -7.97 14.52 2.46
C THR A 191 -9.28 13.85 2.86
N VAL A 192 -9.33 12.51 2.91
CA VAL A 192 -10.52 11.77 3.36
C VAL A 192 -10.73 11.97 4.86
N LEU A 193 -9.68 11.79 5.67
CA LEU A 193 -9.74 11.91 7.12
C LEU A 193 -10.13 13.31 7.57
N SER A 194 -9.63 14.37 6.93
CA SER A 194 -9.94 15.75 7.26
C SER A 194 -11.41 16.14 7.02
N ARG A 195 -12.13 15.36 6.21
CA ARG A 195 -13.56 15.59 5.87
C ARG A 195 -14.51 14.69 6.67
N LEU A 196 -14.02 13.82 7.50
CA LEU A 196 -14.86 13.02 8.39
C LEU A 196 -15.44 13.93 9.48
N LYS A 197 -16.76 14.03 9.48
CA LYS A 197 -17.51 14.81 10.48
C LYS A 197 -17.97 13.92 11.60
#